data_c2b6b1098b068f96251354de3c3a0c1b
#
_entry.id   c2b6b1098b068f96251354de3c3a0c1b
#
_cell.length_a   1.000
_cell.length_b   1.000
_cell.length_c   1.000
_cell.angle_alpha   90.00
_cell.angle_beta   90.00
_cell.angle_gamma   90.00
#
_symmetry.space_group_name_H-M   'P 1'
#
loop_
_entity.id
_entity.type
_entity.pdbx_description
1 polymer ?
#
loop_
_entity_poly.entity_id
_entity_poly.type
_entity_poly.pdbx_seq_one_letter_code
_entity_poly.pdbx_strand_id
1 'polypeptide(L)'
;MSSPAIEAVPDILSRLKPIQIGPVTVDEAVLLAPMSGISDLPFRKLVKGYGAGLVMSEMIASQAMIYQNKRTMQMATTSEDEYPMAVQLAGTEPELMAEAARLNADRGATIIDINMGCPARKVVNGYAGSALMKDLKKAGAILDAVVKAVDLPVTLKMRTGWDDDNRNAPELAHIAEESGIQMLTVHGRTRCQMYRGKADWRFIRTVKDATSLPLIANGDIVVEEDALECLNQSGADGVMIGRGTYGRPWFPNQVKHFLRTGEHLPGPGLQEMYDTVSGHYEAMLEHYGPVIGNRVSRKHVGWYTKGLPDSAVFRNGVNNTNNPKEVHRLFHEYFQGLLEQEAA
;
A
#
# COMPACT_ATOMS: atom_id res chain seq x y z
N MET A 1 -35.46 13.28 -25.60
CA MET A 1 -33.98 13.34 -25.62
C MET A 1 -33.51 12.02 -25.13
N SER A 2 -33.04 11.15 -26.02
CA SER A 2 -32.57 9.79 -25.72
C SER A 2 -31.20 9.91 -25.02
N SER A 3 -31.09 9.28 -23.87
CA SER A 3 -29.78 9.04 -23.20
C SER A 3 -28.79 8.38 -24.18
N PRO A 4 -27.54 8.81 -24.23
CA PRO A 4 -26.55 8.11 -25.03
C PRO A 4 -26.42 6.69 -24.50
N ALA A 5 -26.52 5.70 -25.39
CA ALA A 5 -26.24 4.32 -25.10
C ALA A 5 -24.81 4.23 -24.57
N ILE A 6 -24.64 3.61 -23.39
CA ILE A 6 -23.34 3.22 -22.85
C ILE A 6 -22.79 2.22 -23.87
N GLU A 7 -21.74 2.60 -24.59
CA GLU A 7 -21.01 1.66 -25.44
C GLU A 7 -20.61 0.46 -24.59
N ALA A 8 -20.86 -0.73 -25.10
CA ALA A 8 -20.57 -1.98 -24.41
C ALA A 8 -19.14 -1.97 -23.86
N VAL A 9 -19.00 -1.98 -22.55
CA VAL A 9 -17.72 -2.02 -21.86
C VAL A 9 -17.03 -3.32 -22.26
N PRO A 10 -15.89 -3.31 -22.98
CA PRO A 10 -15.26 -4.53 -23.42
C PRO A 10 -14.79 -5.30 -22.22
N ASP A 11 -15.20 -6.54 -22.10
CA ASP A 11 -14.77 -7.65 -21.26
C ASP A 11 -13.91 -7.26 -20.02
N ILE A 12 -14.53 -6.55 -19.06
CA ILE A 12 -13.91 -6.14 -17.78
C ILE A 12 -13.49 -7.38 -16.97
N LEU A 13 -14.24 -8.46 -17.14
CA LEU A 13 -14.07 -9.74 -16.43
C LEU A 13 -12.73 -10.44 -16.72
N SER A 14 -12.02 -10.07 -17.81
CA SER A 14 -10.75 -10.68 -18.18
C SER A 14 -9.50 -9.94 -17.66
N ARG A 15 -9.65 -8.79 -16.97
CA ARG A 15 -8.52 -7.90 -16.66
C ARG A 15 -7.80 -8.16 -15.35
N LEU A 16 -8.49 -8.62 -14.32
CA LEU A 16 -7.84 -9.11 -13.10
C LEU A 16 -7.57 -10.60 -13.22
N LYS A 17 -6.47 -10.94 -13.92
CA LYS A 17 -5.98 -12.31 -13.92
C LYS A 17 -5.14 -12.56 -12.67
N PRO A 18 -5.12 -13.80 -12.15
CA PRO A 18 -4.16 -14.17 -11.13
C PRO A 18 -2.74 -13.84 -11.58
N ILE A 19 -1.97 -13.21 -10.71
CA ILE A 19 -0.54 -12.99 -10.92
C ILE A 19 0.26 -13.97 -10.09
N GLN A 20 1.37 -14.43 -10.66
CA GLN A 20 2.29 -15.34 -10.00
C GLN A 20 3.54 -14.58 -9.57
N ILE A 21 3.88 -14.66 -8.28
CA ILE A 21 5.07 -14.05 -7.69
C ILE A 21 5.88 -15.20 -7.06
N GLY A 22 6.70 -15.86 -7.88
CA GLY A 22 7.30 -17.13 -7.48
C GLY A 22 6.24 -18.18 -7.14
N PRO A 23 6.30 -18.79 -5.94
CA PRO A 23 5.31 -19.75 -5.49
C PRO A 23 4.00 -19.10 -4.99
N VAL A 24 3.95 -17.77 -4.86
CA VAL A 24 2.80 -17.04 -4.33
C VAL A 24 1.86 -16.63 -5.46
N THR A 25 0.60 -17.07 -5.38
CA THR A 25 -0.46 -16.63 -6.30
C THR A 25 -1.28 -15.51 -5.65
N VAL A 26 -1.53 -14.45 -6.39
CA VAL A 26 -2.47 -13.38 -6.02
C VAL A 26 -3.60 -13.40 -7.03
N ASP A 27 -4.76 -13.92 -6.63
CA ASP A 27 -5.90 -14.18 -7.53
C ASP A 27 -6.47 -12.90 -8.16
N GLU A 28 -6.53 -11.84 -7.38
CA GLU A 28 -7.03 -10.53 -7.83
C GLU A 28 -6.04 -9.45 -7.38
N ALA A 29 -5.28 -8.91 -8.33
CA ALA A 29 -4.15 -8.02 -8.05
C ALA A 29 -4.58 -6.58 -7.73
N VAL A 30 -5.33 -6.40 -6.62
CA VAL A 30 -5.57 -5.10 -5.98
C VAL A 30 -4.86 -5.08 -4.63
N LEU A 31 -3.76 -4.34 -4.56
CA LEU A 31 -2.78 -4.41 -3.49
C LEU A 31 -2.83 -3.17 -2.58
N LEU A 32 -2.49 -3.35 -1.30
CA LEU A 32 -2.23 -2.22 -0.39
C LEU A 32 -0.80 -1.73 -0.53
N ALA A 33 -0.62 -0.42 -0.73
CA ALA A 33 0.70 0.21 -0.81
C ALA A 33 1.40 0.30 0.57
N PRO A 34 2.74 0.22 0.60
CA PRO A 34 3.52 0.53 1.79
C PRO A 34 3.43 2.02 2.11
N MET A 35 2.99 2.36 3.32
CA MET A 35 2.78 3.75 3.74
C MET A 35 3.30 3.97 5.16
N SER A 36 4.40 4.71 5.30
CA SER A 36 5.03 4.97 6.61
C SER A 36 4.06 5.59 7.62
N GLY A 37 3.97 4.97 8.78
CA GLY A 37 3.06 5.32 9.85
C GLY A 37 1.59 4.95 9.60
N ILE A 38 1.28 4.18 8.56
CA ILE A 38 -0.11 3.87 8.15
C ILE A 38 -0.30 2.38 7.91
N SER A 39 0.53 1.75 7.07
CA SER A 39 0.44 0.30 6.79
C SER A 39 1.15 -0.54 7.86
N ASP A 40 0.87 -0.24 9.13
CA ASP A 40 1.24 -1.05 10.28
C ASP A 40 0.45 -2.36 10.34
N LEU A 41 0.83 -3.27 11.20
CA LEU A 41 0.18 -4.58 11.32
C LEU A 41 -1.35 -4.48 11.52
N PRO A 42 -1.87 -3.64 12.44
CA PRO A 42 -3.32 -3.49 12.61
C PRO A 42 -4.05 -3.08 11.32
N PHE A 43 -3.50 -2.10 10.58
CA PHE A 43 -4.12 -1.64 9.34
C PHE A 43 -4.01 -2.67 8.21
N ARG A 44 -2.87 -3.35 8.08
CA ARG A 44 -2.71 -4.41 7.07
C ARG A 44 -3.68 -5.57 7.28
N LYS A 45 -3.81 -6.07 8.52
CA LYS A 45 -4.79 -7.11 8.87
C LYS A 45 -6.21 -6.69 8.51
N LEU A 46 -6.57 -5.46 8.84
CA LEU A 46 -7.89 -4.91 8.54
C LEU A 46 -8.15 -4.85 7.03
N VAL A 47 -7.23 -4.28 6.25
CA VAL A 47 -7.36 -4.18 4.78
C VAL A 47 -7.34 -5.56 4.12
N LYS A 48 -6.55 -6.49 4.66
CA LYS A 48 -6.51 -7.88 4.18
C LYS A 48 -7.83 -8.59 4.48
N GLY A 49 -8.39 -8.41 5.67
CA GLY A 49 -9.71 -8.95 6.06
C GLY A 49 -10.83 -8.45 5.16
N TYR A 50 -10.76 -7.23 4.65
CA TYR A 50 -11.67 -6.72 3.61
C TYR A 50 -11.35 -7.22 2.20
N GLY A 51 -10.32 -8.03 2.02
CA GLY A 51 -10.08 -8.76 0.77
C GLY A 51 -9.02 -8.16 -0.17
N ALA A 52 -8.10 -7.32 0.31
CA ALA A 52 -6.94 -6.94 -0.51
C ALA A 52 -6.15 -8.19 -0.93
N GLY A 53 -5.73 -8.24 -2.20
CA GLY A 53 -5.00 -9.39 -2.74
C GLY A 53 -3.64 -9.61 -2.07
N LEU A 54 -2.90 -8.53 -1.85
CA LEU A 54 -1.60 -8.52 -1.16
C LEU A 54 -1.48 -7.24 -0.33
N VAL A 55 -0.88 -7.34 0.84
CA VAL A 55 -0.54 -6.19 1.69
C VAL A 55 0.97 -6.07 1.86
N MET A 56 1.45 -4.83 2.10
CA MET A 56 2.87 -4.54 2.29
C MET A 56 3.12 -3.86 3.63
N SER A 57 4.22 -4.23 4.30
CA SER A 57 4.66 -3.56 5.52
C SER A 57 4.99 -2.09 5.25
N GLU A 58 5.16 -1.32 6.32
CA GLU A 58 5.87 -0.05 6.24
C GLU A 58 7.31 -0.28 5.74
N MET A 59 7.91 0.77 5.17
CA MET A 59 9.30 0.72 4.72
C MET A 59 10.27 0.54 5.91
N ILE A 60 11.03 -0.54 5.89
CA ILE A 60 12.01 -0.92 6.92
C ILE A 60 13.41 -0.56 6.42
N ALA A 61 14.14 0.25 7.19
CA ALA A 61 15.52 0.54 6.89
C ALA A 61 16.42 -0.68 7.20
N SER A 62 17.19 -1.18 6.22
CA SER A 62 18.02 -2.37 6.34
C SER A 62 19.00 -2.28 7.52
N GLN A 63 19.70 -1.19 7.66
CA GLN A 63 20.63 -0.96 8.77
C GLN A 63 19.95 -0.99 10.13
N ALA A 64 18.76 -0.38 10.26
CA ALA A 64 18.01 -0.39 11.52
C ALA A 64 17.44 -1.79 11.86
N MET A 65 17.19 -2.62 10.83
CA MET A 65 16.79 -4.01 10.99
C MET A 65 17.95 -4.84 11.57
N ILE A 66 19.14 -4.72 11.03
CA ILE A 66 20.35 -5.43 11.48
C ILE A 66 20.67 -5.07 12.94
N TYR A 67 20.57 -3.80 13.32
CA TYR A 67 20.75 -3.37 14.72
C TYR A 67 19.56 -3.70 15.63
N GLN A 68 18.55 -4.40 15.15
CA GLN A 68 17.38 -4.85 15.90
C GLN A 68 16.71 -3.69 16.69
N ASN A 69 16.64 -2.52 16.08
CA ASN A 69 15.97 -1.37 16.69
C ASN A 69 14.51 -1.72 17.02
N LYS A 70 14.11 -1.52 18.29
CA LYS A 70 12.78 -1.92 18.80
C LYS A 70 11.62 -1.48 17.90
N ARG A 71 11.64 -0.24 17.41
CA ARG A 71 10.63 0.27 16.50
C ARG A 71 10.65 -0.45 15.15
N THR A 72 11.84 -0.71 14.62
CA THR A 72 12.00 -1.43 13.35
C THR A 72 11.50 -2.86 13.47
N MET A 73 11.82 -3.53 14.58
CA MET A 73 11.34 -4.88 14.86
C MET A 73 9.81 -4.94 14.96
N GLN A 74 9.18 -3.91 15.55
CA GLN A 74 7.72 -3.78 15.60
C GLN A 74 7.12 -3.57 14.20
N MET A 75 7.73 -2.72 13.36
CA MET A 75 7.30 -2.51 11.96
C MET A 75 7.40 -3.77 11.11
N ALA A 76 8.38 -4.65 11.41
CA ALA A 76 8.61 -5.93 10.74
C ALA A 76 7.75 -7.07 11.29
N THR A 77 6.86 -6.83 12.25
CA THR A 77 5.95 -7.86 12.77
C THR A 77 4.98 -8.29 11.67
N THR A 78 4.83 -9.60 11.51
CA THR A 78 3.92 -10.26 10.57
C THR A 78 2.87 -11.09 11.30
N SER A 79 1.77 -11.43 10.63
CA SER A 79 0.72 -12.32 11.13
C SER A 79 0.23 -13.20 9.99
N GLU A 80 -0.15 -14.44 10.29
CA GLU A 80 -0.74 -15.35 9.30
C GLU A 80 -2.03 -14.79 8.68
N ASP A 81 -2.79 -13.98 9.44
CA ASP A 81 -4.03 -13.35 8.97
C ASP A 81 -3.83 -12.36 7.80
N GLU A 82 -2.60 -11.93 7.54
CA GLU A 82 -2.30 -11.01 6.44
C GLU A 82 -1.65 -11.69 5.22
N TYR A 83 -1.48 -13.01 5.24
CA TYR A 83 -0.83 -13.74 4.15
C TYR A 83 -1.69 -13.82 2.87
N PRO A 84 -1.05 -13.77 1.66
CA PRO A 84 0.35 -13.41 1.47
C PRO A 84 0.61 -11.93 1.80
N MET A 85 1.80 -11.64 2.32
CA MET A 85 2.24 -10.28 2.64
C MET A 85 3.70 -10.06 2.22
N ALA A 86 4.04 -8.82 1.89
CA ALA A 86 5.40 -8.44 1.55
C ALA A 86 6.02 -7.53 2.63
N VAL A 87 7.25 -7.83 3.02
CA VAL A 87 8.07 -6.95 3.86
C VAL A 87 8.90 -6.04 2.97
N GLN A 88 8.70 -4.71 3.09
CA GLN A 88 9.41 -3.75 2.26
C GLN A 88 10.70 -3.25 2.94
N LEU A 89 11.83 -3.43 2.25
CA LEU A 89 13.16 -3.00 2.68
C LEU A 89 13.65 -1.77 1.90
N ALA A 90 14.36 -0.89 2.60
CA ALA A 90 15.07 0.24 2.00
C ALA A 90 16.48 0.34 2.56
N GLY A 91 17.44 0.51 1.67
CA GLY A 91 18.85 0.65 2.00
C GLY A 91 19.66 1.01 0.75
N THR A 92 20.96 1.10 0.91
CA THR A 92 21.88 1.51 -0.16
C THR A 92 23.08 0.57 -0.30
N GLU A 93 23.34 -0.27 0.69
CA GLU A 93 24.47 -1.22 0.65
C GLU A 93 23.94 -2.62 0.36
N PRO A 94 24.39 -3.29 -0.73
CA PRO A 94 23.90 -4.60 -1.15
C PRO A 94 23.97 -5.66 -0.04
N GLU A 95 25.07 -5.73 0.69
CA GLU A 95 25.30 -6.71 1.75
C GLU A 95 24.33 -6.51 2.92
N LEU A 96 24.08 -5.25 3.31
CA LEU A 96 23.12 -4.93 4.39
C LEU A 96 21.68 -5.17 3.97
N MET A 97 21.36 -4.97 2.68
CA MET A 97 20.05 -5.30 2.14
C MET A 97 19.82 -6.80 2.09
N ALA A 98 20.81 -7.57 1.69
CA ALA A 98 20.80 -9.03 1.70
C ALA A 98 20.61 -9.60 3.11
N GLU A 99 21.34 -9.08 4.10
CA GLU A 99 21.22 -9.51 5.49
C GLU A 99 19.84 -9.14 6.08
N ALA A 100 19.35 -7.93 5.82
CA ALA A 100 18.00 -7.54 6.24
C ALA A 100 16.92 -8.44 5.61
N ALA A 101 17.11 -8.88 4.37
CA ALA A 101 16.20 -9.81 3.71
C ALA A 101 16.16 -11.16 4.41
N ARG A 102 17.31 -11.76 4.75
CA ARG A 102 17.38 -13.01 5.52
C ARG A 102 16.68 -12.89 6.87
N LEU A 103 16.97 -11.83 7.62
CA LEU A 103 16.34 -11.60 8.92
C LEU A 103 14.80 -11.48 8.83
N ASN A 104 14.26 -10.95 7.75
CA ASN A 104 12.81 -10.88 7.59
C ASN A 104 12.22 -12.19 7.05
N ALA A 105 12.94 -12.94 6.24
CA ALA A 105 12.57 -14.30 5.84
C ALA A 105 12.43 -15.23 7.07
N ASP A 106 13.42 -15.22 7.96
CA ASP A 106 13.41 -15.97 9.21
C ASP A 106 12.27 -15.57 10.16
N ARG A 107 11.69 -14.39 9.98
CA ARG A 107 10.57 -13.86 10.77
C ARG A 107 9.19 -14.06 10.12
N GLY A 108 9.13 -14.81 9.03
CA GLY A 108 7.88 -15.22 8.41
C GLY A 108 7.37 -14.27 7.31
N ALA A 109 8.23 -13.42 6.73
CA ALA A 109 7.88 -12.74 5.49
C ALA A 109 7.59 -13.79 4.40
N THR A 110 6.58 -13.53 3.55
CA THR A 110 6.29 -14.40 2.39
C THR A 110 6.90 -13.85 1.10
N ILE A 111 7.14 -12.56 1.05
CA ILE A 111 7.75 -11.82 -0.07
C ILE A 111 8.67 -10.76 0.52
N ILE A 112 9.83 -10.54 -0.10
CA ILE A 112 10.68 -9.38 0.17
C ILE A 112 10.46 -8.35 -0.94
N ASP A 113 10.10 -7.12 -0.58
CA ASP A 113 9.95 -6.02 -1.52
C ASP A 113 11.07 -4.98 -1.34
N ILE A 114 11.67 -4.54 -2.43
CA ILE A 114 12.75 -3.55 -2.41
C ILE A 114 12.18 -2.17 -2.76
N ASN A 115 12.43 -1.18 -1.90
CA ASN A 115 11.97 0.19 -2.11
C ASN A 115 12.98 1.02 -2.91
N MET A 116 12.62 1.38 -4.14
CA MET A 116 13.31 2.38 -4.96
C MET A 116 12.37 3.55 -5.36
N GLY A 117 11.34 3.81 -4.53
CA GLY A 117 10.32 4.82 -4.82
C GLY A 117 10.12 5.89 -3.75
N CYS A 118 10.61 5.70 -2.52
CA CYS A 118 10.40 6.65 -1.43
C CYS A 118 11.10 7.99 -1.72
N PRO A 119 10.34 9.13 -1.78
CA PRO A 119 10.92 10.43 -2.10
C PRO A 119 11.32 11.24 -0.85
N ALA A 120 11.11 10.70 0.35
CA ALA A 120 11.32 11.40 1.62
C ALA A 120 12.78 11.86 1.76
N ARG A 121 13.00 13.12 2.15
CA ARG A 121 14.35 13.72 2.25
C ARG A 121 15.31 12.88 3.09
N LYS A 122 14.86 12.36 4.23
CA LYS A 122 15.68 11.53 5.11
C LYS A 122 16.18 10.25 4.41
N VAL A 123 15.38 9.64 3.56
CA VAL A 123 15.72 8.43 2.81
C VAL A 123 16.64 8.76 1.65
N VAL A 124 16.28 9.77 0.87
CA VAL A 124 17.05 10.21 -0.32
C VAL A 124 18.42 10.78 0.04
N ASN A 125 18.55 11.52 1.15
CA ASN A 125 19.84 12.02 1.64
C ASN A 125 20.78 10.86 2.08
N GLY A 126 20.22 9.70 2.42
CA GLY A 126 20.97 8.46 2.65
C GLY A 126 21.19 7.64 1.38
N TYR A 127 20.98 8.21 0.20
CA TYR A 127 21.12 7.56 -1.11
C TYR A 127 20.23 6.33 -1.31
N ALA A 128 19.19 6.15 -0.50
CA ALA A 128 18.23 5.05 -0.58
C ALA A 128 16.89 5.47 -1.23
N GLY A 129 15.98 4.53 -1.40
CA GLY A 129 14.67 4.76 -2.00
C GLY A 129 14.80 5.29 -3.43
N SER A 130 14.09 6.36 -3.78
CA SER A 130 14.10 6.90 -5.14
C SER A 130 15.44 7.52 -5.58
N ALA A 131 16.40 7.71 -4.67
CA ALA A 131 17.75 8.13 -5.05
C ALA A 131 18.51 7.07 -5.87
N LEU A 132 18.18 5.80 -5.66
CA LEU A 132 18.75 4.68 -6.42
C LEU A 132 18.40 4.72 -7.91
N MET A 133 17.32 5.38 -8.30
CA MET A 133 16.99 5.61 -9.70
C MET A 133 17.99 6.50 -10.45
N LYS A 134 18.91 7.16 -9.75
CA LYS A 134 20.01 7.93 -10.36
C LYS A 134 21.24 7.08 -10.68
N ASP A 135 21.32 5.87 -10.13
CA ASP A 135 22.45 4.95 -10.26
C ASP A 135 21.93 3.53 -10.47
N LEU A 136 21.62 3.21 -11.73
CA LEU A 136 21.06 1.91 -12.10
C LEU A 136 22.05 0.76 -11.87
N LYS A 137 23.36 1.02 -11.92
CA LYS A 137 24.38 0.02 -11.60
C LYS A 137 24.30 -0.39 -10.13
N LYS A 138 24.19 0.59 -9.22
CA LYS A 138 24.02 0.33 -7.79
C LYS A 138 22.66 -0.32 -7.50
N ALA A 139 21.61 0.14 -8.17
CA ALA A 139 20.28 -0.46 -8.07
C ALA A 139 20.33 -1.96 -8.43
N GLY A 140 20.92 -2.33 -9.58
CA GLY A 140 21.09 -3.72 -10.01
C GLY A 140 21.88 -4.56 -9.00
N ALA A 141 22.99 -4.01 -8.46
CA ALA A 141 23.79 -4.70 -7.45
C ALA A 141 22.98 -5.02 -6.16
N ILE A 142 22.08 -4.12 -5.74
CA ILE A 142 21.19 -4.35 -4.60
C ILE A 142 20.17 -5.44 -4.93
N LEU A 143 19.54 -5.39 -6.11
CA LEU A 143 18.55 -6.39 -6.55
C LEU A 143 19.18 -7.79 -6.57
N ASP A 144 20.32 -7.91 -7.19
CA ASP A 144 21.08 -9.16 -7.32
C ASP A 144 21.49 -9.73 -5.95
N ALA A 145 21.99 -8.88 -5.04
CA ALA A 145 22.37 -9.30 -3.70
C ALA A 145 21.19 -9.80 -2.87
N VAL A 146 20.02 -9.15 -2.95
CA VAL A 146 18.83 -9.55 -2.20
C VAL A 146 18.24 -10.83 -2.78
N VAL A 147 18.10 -10.95 -4.10
CA VAL A 147 17.58 -12.16 -4.76
C VAL A 147 18.43 -13.39 -4.41
N LYS A 148 19.77 -13.26 -4.40
CA LYS A 148 20.67 -14.35 -4.02
C LYS A 148 20.67 -14.70 -2.53
N ALA A 149 20.12 -13.82 -1.70
CA ALA A 149 20.19 -13.97 -0.24
C ALA A 149 19.06 -14.80 0.36
N VAL A 150 17.91 -14.95 -0.34
CA VAL A 150 16.71 -15.60 0.17
C VAL A 150 16.06 -16.50 -0.88
N ASP A 151 15.39 -17.55 -0.43
CA ASP A 151 14.58 -18.44 -1.29
C ASP A 151 13.17 -17.87 -1.52
N LEU A 152 12.82 -16.77 -0.86
CA LEU A 152 11.54 -16.09 -1.04
C LEU A 152 11.51 -15.30 -2.34
N PRO A 153 10.33 -15.11 -2.95
CA PRO A 153 10.18 -14.20 -4.07
C PRO A 153 10.56 -12.77 -3.66
N VAL A 154 11.30 -12.09 -4.54
CA VAL A 154 11.72 -10.70 -4.36
C VAL A 154 10.99 -9.83 -5.38
N THR A 155 10.44 -8.70 -4.93
CA THR A 155 9.74 -7.71 -5.75
C THR A 155 10.40 -6.34 -5.66
N LEU A 156 10.10 -5.47 -6.62
CA LEU A 156 10.64 -4.11 -6.66
C LEU A 156 9.51 -3.08 -6.76
N LYS A 157 9.51 -2.08 -5.87
CA LYS A 157 8.64 -0.91 -5.97
C LYS A 157 9.44 0.35 -6.28
N MET A 158 9.16 0.98 -7.41
CA MET A 158 9.90 2.14 -7.92
C MET A 158 8.97 3.28 -8.36
N ARG A 159 9.57 4.39 -8.79
CA ARG A 159 8.91 5.51 -9.50
C ARG A 159 9.25 5.46 -10.99
N THR A 160 8.73 6.43 -11.77
CA THR A 160 9.04 6.53 -13.20
C THR A 160 10.48 6.98 -13.47
N GLY A 161 11.13 7.58 -12.49
CA GLY A 161 12.49 8.10 -12.58
C GLY A 161 12.77 9.12 -11.47
N TRP A 162 13.93 9.77 -11.55
CA TRP A 162 14.32 10.83 -10.63
C TRP A 162 13.57 12.14 -10.89
N ASP A 163 13.58 12.61 -12.13
CA ASP A 163 12.91 13.81 -12.62
C ASP A 163 12.39 13.57 -14.05
N ASP A 164 11.86 14.62 -14.67
CA ASP A 164 11.23 14.49 -15.99
C ASP A 164 12.25 14.24 -17.11
N ASP A 165 13.54 14.62 -16.91
CA ASP A 165 14.62 14.37 -17.85
C ASP A 165 15.23 12.97 -17.70
N ASN A 166 15.00 12.30 -16.55
CA ASN A 166 15.54 10.98 -16.19
C ASN A 166 14.41 10.03 -15.77
N ARG A 167 13.56 9.69 -16.71
CA ARG A 167 12.46 8.72 -16.52
C ARG A 167 12.91 7.32 -16.98
N ASN A 168 13.84 6.73 -16.23
CA ASN A 168 14.55 5.50 -16.57
C ASN A 168 13.95 4.22 -15.97
N ALA A 169 12.67 4.24 -15.57
CA ALA A 169 12.00 3.04 -15.04
C ALA A 169 11.96 1.87 -16.03
N PRO A 170 11.81 2.04 -17.37
CA PRO A 170 11.90 0.92 -18.31
C PRO A 170 13.25 0.21 -18.28
N GLU A 171 14.35 0.95 -18.20
CA GLU A 171 15.70 0.41 -18.09
C GLU A 171 15.90 -0.34 -16.75
N LEU A 172 15.43 0.24 -15.63
CA LEU A 172 15.47 -0.43 -14.33
C LEU A 172 14.59 -1.70 -14.31
N ALA A 173 13.48 -1.72 -15.03
CA ALA A 173 12.62 -2.91 -15.13
C ALA A 173 13.36 -4.08 -15.81
N HIS A 174 14.11 -3.80 -16.87
CA HIS A 174 14.94 -4.80 -17.53
C HIS A 174 16.05 -5.33 -16.61
N ILE A 175 16.78 -4.45 -15.93
CA ILE A 175 17.79 -4.82 -14.93
C ILE A 175 17.16 -5.68 -13.80
N ALA A 176 15.97 -5.33 -13.35
CA ALA A 176 15.26 -6.07 -12.32
C ALA A 176 14.90 -7.50 -12.78
N GLU A 177 14.42 -7.65 -14.01
CA GLU A 177 14.11 -8.95 -14.61
C GLU A 177 15.37 -9.82 -14.72
N GLU A 178 16.48 -9.27 -15.21
CA GLU A 178 17.76 -9.96 -15.28
C GLU A 178 18.32 -10.35 -13.89
N SER A 179 18.05 -9.55 -12.86
CA SER A 179 18.44 -9.85 -11.46
C SER A 179 17.57 -10.92 -10.81
N GLY A 180 16.45 -11.35 -11.43
CA GLY A 180 15.54 -12.36 -10.87
C GLY A 180 14.41 -11.81 -10.00
N ILE A 181 14.09 -10.52 -10.11
CA ILE A 181 12.87 -9.94 -9.51
C ILE A 181 11.63 -10.60 -10.13
N GLN A 182 10.57 -10.78 -9.35
CA GLN A 182 9.40 -11.55 -9.77
C GLN A 182 8.11 -10.74 -9.89
N MET A 183 8.10 -9.47 -9.50
CA MET A 183 7.02 -8.51 -9.74
C MET A 183 7.55 -7.09 -9.62
N LEU A 184 7.04 -6.20 -10.46
CA LEU A 184 7.32 -4.77 -10.39
C LEU A 184 6.08 -3.99 -9.93
N THR A 185 6.29 -2.94 -9.13
CA THR A 185 5.27 -1.92 -8.85
C THR A 185 5.81 -0.54 -9.23
N VAL A 186 5.10 0.17 -10.09
CA VAL A 186 5.52 1.50 -10.56
C VAL A 186 4.55 2.58 -10.12
N HIS A 187 5.04 3.54 -9.33
CA HIS A 187 4.28 4.76 -9.05
C HIS A 187 4.44 5.74 -10.21
N GLY A 188 3.34 6.16 -10.83
CA GLY A 188 3.29 7.01 -12.03
C GLY A 188 3.79 8.45 -11.85
N ARG A 189 4.73 8.70 -10.96
CA ARG A 189 5.40 9.99 -10.72
C ARG A 189 6.90 9.82 -10.62
N THR A 190 7.63 10.87 -11.03
CA THR A 190 9.06 10.97 -10.72
C THR A 190 9.29 11.32 -9.25
N ARG A 191 10.53 11.17 -8.77
CA ARG A 191 10.88 11.61 -7.40
C ARG A 191 10.66 13.11 -7.22
N CYS A 192 11.05 13.93 -8.20
CA CYS A 192 10.96 15.39 -8.10
C CYS A 192 9.53 15.91 -8.08
N GLN A 193 8.59 15.21 -8.67
CA GLN A 193 7.16 15.51 -8.57
C GLN A 193 6.61 15.28 -7.15
N MET A 194 7.22 14.39 -6.35
CA MET A 194 6.71 14.02 -5.03
C MET A 194 5.26 13.48 -5.11
N TYR A 195 4.29 14.32 -4.78
CA TYR A 195 2.85 14.06 -4.88
C TYR A 195 2.11 15.15 -5.66
N ARG A 196 2.84 16.06 -6.34
CA ARG A 196 2.26 17.13 -7.18
C ARG A 196 1.84 16.60 -8.54
N GLY A 197 0.90 17.28 -9.18
CA GLY A 197 0.34 16.90 -10.48
C GLY A 197 -0.43 15.58 -10.40
N LYS A 198 -0.56 14.88 -11.52
CA LYS A 198 -1.21 13.57 -11.65
C LYS A 198 -0.19 12.46 -11.87
N ALA A 199 -0.52 11.23 -11.47
CA ALA A 199 0.24 10.05 -11.84
C ALA A 199 0.11 9.82 -13.36
N ASP A 200 1.22 9.60 -14.02
CA ASP A 200 1.28 9.34 -15.46
C ASP A 200 1.16 7.81 -15.70
N TRP A 201 -0.06 7.34 -15.81
CA TRP A 201 -0.35 5.93 -16.06
C TRP A 201 0.07 5.49 -17.46
N ARG A 202 0.05 6.41 -18.45
CA ARG A 202 0.50 6.12 -19.82
C ARG A 202 2.01 5.83 -19.87
N PHE A 203 2.79 6.52 -19.06
CA PHE A 203 4.21 6.21 -18.97
C PHE A 203 4.46 4.80 -18.37
N ILE A 204 3.61 4.32 -17.46
CA ILE A 204 3.74 2.96 -16.91
C ILE A 204 3.64 1.91 -18.04
N ARG A 205 2.93 2.20 -19.13
CA ARG A 205 2.89 1.33 -20.33
C ARG A 205 4.28 1.09 -20.89
N THR A 206 5.14 2.09 -20.97
CA THR A 206 6.50 1.92 -21.47
C THR A 206 7.34 0.99 -20.59
N VAL A 207 7.03 0.94 -19.29
CA VAL A 207 7.66 -0.02 -18.36
C VAL A 207 7.10 -1.42 -18.59
N LYS A 208 5.77 -1.55 -18.79
CA LYS A 208 5.14 -2.85 -19.09
C LYS A 208 5.68 -3.46 -20.37
N ASP A 209 5.91 -2.65 -21.40
CA ASP A 209 6.43 -3.08 -22.68
C ASP A 209 7.94 -3.47 -22.62
N ALA A 210 8.65 -3.05 -21.57
CA ALA A 210 10.09 -3.32 -21.39
C ALA A 210 10.39 -4.58 -20.57
N THR A 211 9.37 -5.30 -20.05
CA THR A 211 9.57 -6.48 -19.21
C THR A 211 8.44 -7.50 -19.36
N SER A 212 8.74 -8.78 -19.15
CA SER A 212 7.75 -9.85 -19.08
C SER A 212 7.16 -10.03 -17.67
N LEU A 213 7.71 -9.37 -16.66
CA LEU A 213 7.28 -9.50 -15.26
C LEU A 213 5.85 -9.02 -15.04
N PRO A 214 5.13 -9.61 -14.08
CA PRO A 214 3.91 -9.00 -13.55
C PRO A 214 4.18 -7.56 -13.11
N LEU A 215 3.36 -6.62 -13.57
CA LEU A 215 3.51 -5.20 -13.28
C LEU A 215 2.26 -4.64 -12.62
N ILE A 216 2.44 -3.97 -11.49
CA ILE A 216 1.40 -3.31 -10.72
C ILE A 216 1.51 -1.80 -10.88
N ALA A 217 0.44 -1.16 -11.32
CA ALA A 217 0.38 0.30 -11.44
C ALA A 217 -0.06 0.95 -10.12
N ASN A 218 0.58 2.06 -9.76
CA ASN A 218 0.30 2.78 -8.52
C ASN A 218 0.23 4.29 -8.74
N GLY A 219 -0.64 4.94 -8.00
CA GLY A 219 -0.78 6.41 -7.93
C GLY A 219 -2.17 6.89 -8.32
N ASP A 220 -2.74 7.78 -7.49
CA ASP A 220 -3.99 8.52 -7.70
C ASP A 220 -5.26 7.68 -7.90
N ILE A 221 -5.28 6.44 -7.43
CA ILE A 221 -6.48 5.61 -7.40
C ILE A 221 -7.26 5.96 -6.13
N VAL A 222 -8.38 6.67 -6.27
CA VAL A 222 -9.20 7.18 -5.16
C VAL A 222 -10.70 6.92 -5.34
N VAL A 223 -11.12 6.58 -6.55
CA VAL A 223 -12.42 6.00 -6.91
C VAL A 223 -12.20 4.75 -7.75
N GLU A 224 -13.21 3.93 -7.91
CA GLU A 224 -13.11 2.63 -8.59
C GLU A 224 -12.76 2.78 -10.08
N GLU A 225 -13.30 3.82 -10.73
CA GLU A 225 -13.04 4.15 -12.13
C GLU A 225 -11.57 4.49 -12.37
N ASP A 226 -10.89 5.09 -11.39
CA ASP A 226 -9.45 5.38 -11.49
C ASP A 226 -8.65 4.08 -11.69
N ALA A 227 -9.07 2.98 -11.06
CA ALA A 227 -8.40 1.69 -11.20
C ALA A 227 -8.58 1.12 -12.61
N LEU A 228 -9.80 1.20 -13.17
CA LEU A 228 -10.09 0.79 -14.54
C LEU A 228 -9.27 1.61 -15.55
N GLU A 229 -9.29 2.93 -15.40
CA GLU A 229 -8.56 3.83 -16.30
C GLU A 229 -7.04 3.63 -16.18
N CYS A 230 -6.55 3.42 -14.96
CA CYS A 230 -5.15 3.10 -14.70
C CYS A 230 -4.72 1.82 -15.42
N LEU A 231 -5.51 0.75 -15.36
CA LEU A 231 -5.25 -0.50 -16.08
C LEU A 231 -5.30 -0.31 -17.60
N ASN A 232 -6.28 0.46 -18.10
CA ASN A 232 -6.42 0.77 -19.52
C ASN A 232 -5.20 1.49 -20.09
N GLN A 233 -4.75 2.54 -19.40
CA GLN A 233 -3.63 3.35 -19.83
C GLN A 233 -2.29 2.62 -19.68
N SER A 234 -2.08 1.95 -18.55
CA SER A 234 -0.80 1.34 -18.21
C SER A 234 -0.60 -0.05 -18.81
N GLY A 235 -1.68 -0.80 -19.07
CA GLY A 235 -1.61 -2.22 -19.39
C GLY A 235 -1.05 -3.10 -18.27
N ALA A 236 -1.03 -2.59 -17.04
CA ALA A 236 -0.58 -3.32 -15.88
C ALA A 236 -1.48 -4.54 -15.58
N ASP A 237 -0.94 -5.51 -14.87
CA ASP A 237 -1.62 -6.75 -14.48
C ASP A 237 -2.46 -6.57 -13.21
N GLY A 238 -2.28 -5.45 -12.51
CA GLY A 238 -3.02 -5.09 -11.32
C GLY A 238 -2.73 -3.66 -10.86
N VAL A 239 -3.35 -3.28 -9.75
CA VAL A 239 -3.22 -1.93 -9.18
C VAL A 239 -2.82 -1.98 -7.70
N MET A 240 -2.09 -0.95 -7.25
CA MET A 240 -1.75 -0.77 -5.86
C MET A 240 -2.34 0.54 -5.35
N ILE A 241 -3.06 0.48 -4.23
CA ILE A 241 -3.78 1.60 -3.65
C ILE A 241 -3.07 2.07 -2.38
N GLY A 242 -2.78 3.36 -2.32
CA GLY A 242 -2.24 4.01 -1.13
C GLY A 242 -3.30 4.89 -0.46
N ARG A 243 -3.24 6.19 -0.65
CA ARG A 243 -4.10 7.20 0.00
C ARG A 243 -5.61 6.98 -0.19
N GLY A 244 -6.01 6.26 -1.24
CA GLY A 244 -7.40 5.87 -1.46
C GLY A 244 -7.98 4.99 -0.33
N THR A 245 -7.12 4.31 0.45
CA THR A 245 -7.55 3.47 1.59
C THR A 245 -7.72 4.25 2.91
N TYR A 246 -7.38 5.55 2.96
CA TYR A 246 -7.49 6.34 4.18
C TYR A 246 -8.93 6.47 4.64
N GLY A 247 -9.25 5.90 5.81
CA GLY A 247 -10.62 5.82 6.33
C GLY A 247 -11.54 4.87 5.55
N ARG A 248 -10.99 4.12 4.60
CA ARG A 248 -11.73 3.17 3.75
C ARG A 248 -10.93 1.88 3.55
N PRO A 249 -10.68 1.08 4.60
CA PRO A 249 -9.93 -0.18 4.47
C PRO A 249 -10.61 -1.19 3.53
N TRP A 250 -11.90 -1.06 3.29
CA TRP A 250 -12.72 -1.83 2.34
C TRP A 250 -12.54 -1.42 0.88
N PHE A 251 -11.91 -0.27 0.59
CA PHE A 251 -11.80 0.27 -0.77
C PHE A 251 -11.11 -0.68 -1.77
N PRO A 252 -10.06 -1.45 -1.43
CA PRO A 252 -9.53 -2.46 -2.34
C PRO A 252 -10.56 -3.50 -2.77
N ASN A 253 -11.48 -3.88 -1.90
CA ASN A 253 -12.57 -4.80 -2.24
C ASN A 253 -13.61 -4.15 -3.17
N GLN A 254 -13.94 -2.88 -2.94
CA GLN A 254 -14.81 -2.12 -3.85
C GLN A 254 -14.21 -2.05 -5.25
N VAL A 255 -12.91 -1.75 -5.36
CA VAL A 255 -12.19 -1.75 -6.64
C VAL A 255 -12.21 -3.12 -7.30
N LYS A 256 -11.98 -4.22 -6.57
CA LYS A 256 -12.07 -5.57 -7.10
C LYS A 256 -13.47 -5.88 -7.64
N HIS A 257 -14.49 -5.56 -6.85
CA HIS A 257 -15.88 -5.75 -7.26
C HIS A 257 -16.19 -4.99 -8.55
N PHE A 258 -15.85 -3.71 -8.60
CA PHE A 258 -16.06 -2.87 -9.77
C PHE A 258 -15.32 -3.38 -11.03
N LEU A 259 -14.05 -3.76 -10.88
CA LEU A 259 -13.27 -4.31 -12.00
C LEU A 259 -13.79 -5.66 -12.49
N ARG A 260 -14.54 -6.39 -11.68
CA ARG A 260 -15.14 -7.67 -12.02
C ARG A 260 -16.55 -7.55 -12.62
N THR A 261 -17.35 -6.61 -12.11
CA THR A 261 -18.79 -6.53 -12.44
C THR A 261 -19.18 -5.28 -13.22
N GLY A 262 -18.39 -4.22 -13.16
CA GLY A 262 -18.74 -2.87 -13.61
C GLY A 262 -19.69 -2.13 -12.65
N GLU A 263 -20.06 -2.73 -11.52
CA GLU A 263 -20.98 -2.16 -10.55
C GLU A 263 -20.25 -1.70 -9.29
N HIS A 264 -20.73 -0.60 -8.67
CA HIS A 264 -20.22 -0.13 -7.40
C HIS A 264 -20.72 -1.00 -6.25
N LEU A 265 -19.79 -1.42 -5.39
CA LEU A 265 -20.13 -2.02 -4.11
C LEU A 265 -20.33 -0.90 -3.08
N PRO A 266 -21.49 -0.81 -2.39
CA PRO A 266 -21.70 0.20 -1.37
C PRO A 266 -20.67 0.09 -0.25
N GLY A 267 -20.38 1.21 0.40
CA GLY A 267 -19.56 1.21 1.62
C GLY A 267 -20.32 0.56 2.79
N PRO A 268 -19.62 0.32 3.90
CA PRO A 268 -20.25 -0.22 5.11
C PRO A 268 -21.33 0.73 5.64
N GLY A 269 -22.38 0.19 6.23
CA GLY A 269 -23.35 0.95 7.00
C GLY A 269 -22.74 1.50 8.30
N LEU A 270 -23.47 2.36 9.01
CA LEU A 270 -22.97 3.02 10.22
C LEU A 270 -22.55 2.01 11.31
N GLN A 271 -23.27 0.92 11.51
CA GLN A 271 -22.91 -0.11 12.49
C GLN A 271 -21.59 -0.79 12.13
N GLU A 272 -21.43 -1.24 10.90
CA GLU A 272 -20.19 -1.88 10.43
C GLU A 272 -19.00 -0.90 10.49
N MET A 273 -19.25 0.37 10.19
CA MET A 273 -18.23 1.42 10.33
C MET A 273 -17.82 1.60 11.79
N TYR A 274 -18.78 1.62 12.74
CA TYR A 274 -18.48 1.68 14.17
C TYR A 274 -17.63 0.50 14.63
N ASP A 275 -18.01 -0.72 14.23
CA ASP A 275 -17.29 -1.95 14.58
C ASP A 275 -15.87 -1.92 13.99
N THR A 276 -15.71 -1.47 12.74
CA THR A 276 -14.42 -1.31 12.07
C THR A 276 -13.51 -0.31 12.77
N VAL A 277 -14.02 0.88 13.09
CA VAL A 277 -13.24 1.96 13.74
C VAL A 277 -12.83 1.54 15.15
N SER A 278 -13.75 0.96 15.90
CA SER A 278 -13.51 0.50 17.27
C SER A 278 -12.53 -0.67 17.31
N GLY A 279 -12.71 -1.67 16.44
CA GLY A 279 -11.81 -2.82 16.33
C GLY A 279 -10.40 -2.42 15.88
N HIS A 280 -10.29 -1.50 14.91
CA HIS A 280 -8.99 -0.97 14.50
C HIS A 280 -8.30 -0.19 15.63
N TYR A 281 -9.06 0.60 16.39
CA TYR A 281 -8.53 1.33 17.54
C TYR A 281 -7.98 0.39 18.61
N GLU A 282 -8.72 -0.65 18.98
CA GLU A 282 -8.27 -1.68 19.91
C GLU A 282 -7.01 -2.40 19.44
N ALA A 283 -6.98 -2.83 18.19
CA ALA A 283 -5.80 -3.46 17.60
C ALA A 283 -4.56 -2.55 17.65
N MET A 284 -4.75 -1.22 17.51
CA MET A 284 -3.65 -0.26 17.66
C MET A 284 -3.21 -0.10 19.13
N LEU A 285 -4.13 -0.15 20.09
CA LEU A 285 -3.78 -0.14 21.52
C LEU A 285 -3.01 -1.40 21.90
N GLU A 286 -3.41 -2.55 21.39
CA GLU A 286 -2.72 -3.83 21.61
C GLU A 286 -1.31 -3.80 21.01
N HIS A 287 -1.18 -3.36 19.75
CA HIS A 287 0.09 -3.37 19.03
C HIS A 287 1.12 -2.38 19.57
N TYR A 288 0.69 -1.16 19.92
CA TYR A 288 1.58 -0.05 20.32
C TYR A 288 1.57 0.23 21.83
N GLY A 289 0.65 -0.38 22.58
CA GLY A 289 0.33 0.01 23.95
C GLY A 289 -0.56 1.26 24.03
N PRO A 290 -1.20 1.51 25.19
CA PRO A 290 -2.29 2.49 25.32
C PRO A 290 -1.86 3.93 25.01
N VAL A 291 -0.62 4.32 25.29
CA VAL A 291 -0.16 5.70 25.10
C VAL A 291 0.14 5.98 23.62
N ILE A 292 0.93 5.10 22.96
CA ILE A 292 1.32 5.30 21.57
C ILE A 292 0.14 4.96 20.66
N GLY A 293 -0.57 3.85 20.91
CA GLY A 293 -1.74 3.42 20.15
C GLY A 293 -2.80 4.51 20.11
N ASN A 294 -3.16 5.10 21.23
CA ASN A 294 -4.10 6.23 21.29
C ASN A 294 -3.64 7.43 20.43
N ARG A 295 -2.35 7.73 20.43
CA ARG A 295 -1.81 8.84 19.63
C ARG A 295 -1.82 8.57 18.13
N VAL A 296 -1.38 7.38 17.71
CA VAL A 296 -1.29 7.04 16.28
C VAL A 296 -2.66 6.78 15.66
N SER A 297 -3.66 6.34 16.43
CA SER A 297 -5.01 6.11 15.94
C SER A 297 -5.76 7.39 15.53
N ARG A 298 -5.43 8.55 16.10
CA ARG A 298 -6.14 9.82 15.87
C ARG A 298 -6.33 10.18 14.41
N LYS A 299 -5.31 9.94 13.58
CA LYS A 299 -5.39 10.19 12.13
C LYS A 299 -6.39 9.25 11.43
N HIS A 300 -6.40 7.96 11.83
CA HIS A 300 -7.34 6.98 11.28
C HIS A 300 -8.78 7.32 11.66
N VAL A 301 -9.02 7.63 12.94
CA VAL A 301 -10.33 8.11 13.42
C VAL A 301 -10.79 9.33 12.63
N GLY A 302 -9.86 10.29 12.41
CA GLY A 302 -10.14 11.47 11.60
C GLY A 302 -10.53 11.16 10.16
N TRP A 303 -9.92 10.15 9.55
CA TRP A 303 -10.24 9.72 8.18
C TRP A 303 -11.55 8.95 8.10
N TYR A 304 -11.83 8.02 9.02
CA TYR A 304 -13.08 7.25 9.07
C TYR A 304 -14.32 8.14 9.19
N THR A 305 -14.21 9.18 9.99
CA THR A 305 -15.37 10.06 10.31
C THR A 305 -15.46 11.29 9.40
N LYS A 306 -14.57 11.40 8.40
CA LYS A 306 -14.60 12.53 7.47
C LYS A 306 -15.89 12.54 6.66
N GLY A 307 -16.65 13.64 6.75
CA GLY A 307 -17.91 13.81 6.04
C GLY A 307 -19.16 13.34 6.79
N LEU A 308 -19.00 12.67 7.94
CA LEU A 308 -20.15 12.34 8.79
C LEU A 308 -20.64 13.60 9.57
N PRO A 309 -21.92 13.66 9.90
CA PRO A 309 -22.49 14.75 10.71
C PRO A 309 -21.71 14.93 12.02
N ASP A 310 -21.55 16.17 12.47
CA ASP A 310 -20.91 16.56 13.74
C ASP A 310 -19.51 15.96 14.01
N SER A 311 -18.89 15.36 12.99
CA SER A 311 -17.59 14.69 13.12
C SER A 311 -16.46 15.61 13.57
N ALA A 312 -16.57 16.93 13.40
CA ALA A 312 -15.57 17.89 13.88
C ALA A 312 -15.51 17.95 15.42
N VAL A 313 -16.68 17.97 16.08
CA VAL A 313 -16.80 17.95 17.54
C VAL A 313 -16.27 16.64 18.10
N PHE A 314 -16.69 15.52 17.52
CA PHE A 314 -16.22 14.19 17.88
C PHE A 314 -14.70 14.07 17.77
N ARG A 315 -14.09 14.44 16.61
CA ARG A 315 -12.64 14.40 16.40
C ARG A 315 -11.88 15.29 17.40
N ASN A 316 -12.44 16.46 17.74
CA ASN A 316 -11.84 17.32 18.75
C ASN A 316 -11.79 16.63 20.12
N GLY A 317 -12.86 15.97 20.55
CA GLY A 317 -12.90 15.16 21.76
C GLY A 317 -11.81 14.07 21.77
N VAL A 318 -11.74 13.25 20.71
CA VAL A 318 -10.73 12.18 20.58
C VAL A 318 -9.29 12.73 20.57
N ASN A 319 -9.05 13.86 19.92
CA ASN A 319 -7.71 14.44 19.83
C ASN A 319 -7.21 15.01 21.16
N ASN A 320 -8.12 15.42 22.05
CA ASN A 320 -7.79 16.07 23.32
C ASN A 320 -7.77 15.12 24.52
N THR A 321 -8.14 13.84 24.37
CA THR A 321 -8.03 12.85 25.43
C THR A 321 -6.87 11.88 25.22
N ASN A 322 -6.18 11.52 26.32
CA ASN A 322 -5.17 10.46 26.34
C ASN A 322 -5.68 9.19 27.04
N ASN A 323 -6.94 9.18 27.47
CA ASN A 323 -7.55 8.04 28.15
C ASN A 323 -8.31 7.15 27.13
N PRO A 324 -7.87 5.91 26.88
CA PRO A 324 -8.55 5.01 25.96
C PRO A 324 -10.02 4.75 26.29
N LYS A 325 -10.36 4.65 27.58
CA LYS A 325 -11.75 4.46 28.01
C LYS A 325 -12.65 5.63 27.60
N GLU A 326 -12.12 6.83 27.65
CA GLU A 326 -12.83 8.02 27.21
C GLU A 326 -13.00 8.04 25.68
N VAL A 327 -11.99 7.59 24.92
CA VAL A 327 -12.11 7.44 23.45
C VAL A 327 -13.21 6.44 23.10
N HIS A 328 -13.29 5.30 23.80
CA HIS A 328 -14.39 4.33 23.60
C HIS A 328 -15.76 4.91 23.90
N ARG A 329 -15.88 5.68 25.00
CA ARG A 329 -17.12 6.37 25.33
C ARG A 329 -17.54 7.32 24.20
N LEU A 330 -16.59 8.13 23.71
CA LEU A 330 -16.83 9.05 22.59
C LEU A 330 -17.23 8.32 21.31
N PHE A 331 -16.61 7.16 20.98
CA PHE A 331 -17.00 6.34 19.84
C PHE A 331 -18.45 5.88 19.99
N HIS A 332 -18.77 5.28 21.13
CA HIS A 332 -20.11 4.79 21.40
C HIS A 332 -21.17 5.88 21.26
N GLU A 333 -21.00 7.00 21.99
CA GLU A 333 -21.95 8.12 21.98
C GLU A 333 -22.13 8.70 20.58
N TYR A 334 -21.05 8.89 19.84
CA TYR A 334 -21.10 9.48 18.51
C TYR A 334 -21.82 8.58 17.51
N PHE A 335 -21.44 7.29 17.42
CA PHE A 335 -22.05 6.38 16.47
C PHE A 335 -23.48 5.98 16.86
N GLN A 336 -23.81 5.84 18.14
CA GLN A 336 -25.19 5.62 18.59
C GLN A 336 -26.09 6.79 18.18
N GLY A 337 -25.64 8.03 18.41
CA GLY A 337 -26.38 9.22 17.97
C GLY A 337 -26.63 9.27 16.44
N LEU A 338 -25.68 8.79 15.61
CA LEU A 338 -25.86 8.69 14.17
C LEU A 338 -26.86 7.58 13.78
N LEU A 339 -26.79 6.42 14.43
CA LEU A 339 -27.70 5.30 14.20
C LEU A 339 -29.16 5.65 14.58
N GLU A 340 -29.34 6.36 15.68
CA GLU A 340 -30.67 6.87 16.08
C GLU A 340 -31.23 7.88 15.08
N GLN A 341 -30.40 8.74 14.49
CA GLN A 341 -30.80 9.69 13.45
C GLN A 341 -31.13 8.99 12.13
N GLU A 342 -30.42 7.90 11.77
CA GLU A 342 -30.71 7.10 10.57
C GLU A 342 -32.03 6.32 10.69
N ALA A 343 -32.42 5.95 11.91
CA ALA A 343 -33.65 5.21 12.20
C ALA A 343 -34.91 6.08 12.32
N ALA A 344 -34.76 7.42 12.49
CA ALA A 344 -35.84 8.38 12.68
C ALA A 344 -36.34 8.97 11.37
#